data_69303ea640e9092b0fc72fc30cc42783
#
_entry.id   69303ea640e9092b0fc72fc30cc42783
#
_cell.length_a   1.000
_cell.length_b   1.000
_cell.length_c   1.000
_cell.angle_alpha   90.00
_cell.angle_beta   90.00
_cell.angle_gamma   90.00
#
_symmetry.space_group_name_H-M   'P 1'
#
loop_
_entity.id
_entity.type
_entity.pdbx_description
1 polymer ?
#
loop_
_entity_poly.entity_id
_entity_poly.type
_entity_poly.pdbx_seq_one_letter_code
_entity_poly.pdbx_strand_id
1 'polypeptide(L)'
;PYMQSLNQIIAQIRPLDKQVMDEMSIRLDGLVKPVGSLGRLELLAIQLSGIYRRLNINAPHKQLIVMAADHGVYAEGITLAPQAVTHLQMMNMVKGVSGVCVLAKQMNAEVLLVDAGIDSSPIEGVLNHKVRRGSGNIATQAAMSREEAVTLLERSAQLAIEQVNRGVRLIGT
;
A
#
# COMPACT_ATOMS: atom_id res chain seq x y z
N PRO A 1 7.38 19.28 -7.02
CA PRO A 1 7.10 19.13 -5.60
C PRO A 1 8.33 18.61 -4.91
N TYR A 2 8.70 19.25 -3.81
CA TYR A 2 9.88 18.87 -3.01
C TYR A 2 9.58 17.54 -2.32
N MET A 3 10.37 16.51 -2.58
CA MET A 3 10.24 15.21 -1.90
C MET A 3 10.61 15.38 -0.42
N GLN A 4 9.71 15.03 0.50
CA GLN A 4 9.97 15.10 1.92
C GLN A 4 10.92 13.98 2.34
N SER A 5 11.87 14.27 3.24
CA SER A 5 12.72 13.24 3.81
C SER A 5 11.91 12.30 4.72
N LEU A 6 12.39 11.07 4.88
CA LEU A 6 11.76 10.07 5.75
C LEU A 6 11.54 10.60 7.17
N ASN A 7 12.50 11.34 7.72
CA ASN A 7 12.37 11.95 9.06
C ASN A 7 11.26 13.01 9.13
N GLN A 8 11.10 13.81 8.07
CA GLN A 8 10.01 14.79 7.99
C GLN A 8 8.65 14.11 7.94
N ILE A 9 8.54 13.00 7.20
CA ILE A 9 7.30 12.21 7.11
C ILE A 9 6.98 11.59 8.47
N ILE A 10 7.96 10.96 9.12
CA ILE A 10 7.79 10.35 10.45
C ILE A 10 7.33 11.39 11.49
N ALA A 11 7.90 12.59 11.48
CA ALA A 11 7.54 13.67 12.40
C ALA A 11 6.09 14.15 12.23
N GLN A 12 5.45 13.88 11.10
CA GLN A 12 4.05 14.24 10.84
C GLN A 12 3.04 13.18 11.30
N ILE A 13 3.51 11.98 11.67
CA ILE A 13 2.64 10.91 12.16
C ILE A 13 2.04 11.33 13.51
N ARG A 14 0.73 11.41 13.59
CA ARG A 14 0.00 11.80 14.79
C ARG A 14 -0.67 10.59 15.44
N PRO A 15 -0.80 10.56 16.77
CA PRO A 15 -1.58 9.54 17.45
C PRO A 15 -3.06 9.63 17.07
N LEU A 16 -3.78 8.53 17.27
CA LEU A 16 -5.23 8.49 17.08
C LEU A 16 -5.94 9.47 18.00
N ASP A 17 -7.06 10.00 17.54
CA ASP A 17 -7.91 10.88 18.35
C ASP A 17 -8.76 10.05 19.31
N LYS A 18 -8.32 9.96 20.57
CA LYS A 18 -8.97 9.16 21.60
C LYS A 18 -10.36 9.66 21.94
N GLN A 19 -10.58 10.99 21.96
CA GLN A 19 -11.88 11.57 22.26
C GLN A 19 -12.92 11.08 21.24
N VAL A 20 -12.60 11.17 19.94
CA VAL A 20 -13.51 10.71 18.88
C VAL A 20 -13.72 9.21 18.94
N MET A 21 -12.71 8.43 19.36
CA MET A 21 -12.86 6.98 19.57
C MET A 21 -13.84 6.68 20.71
N ASP A 22 -13.78 7.40 21.83
CA ASP A 22 -14.70 7.24 22.96
C ASP A 22 -16.13 7.63 22.56
N GLU A 23 -16.30 8.72 21.84
CA GLU A 23 -17.60 9.14 21.28
C GLU A 23 -18.17 8.09 20.32
N MET A 24 -17.33 7.45 19.49
CA MET A 24 -17.78 6.36 18.61
C MET A 24 -18.21 5.12 19.42
N SER A 25 -17.49 4.77 20.48
CA SER A 25 -17.87 3.66 21.37
C SER A 25 -19.26 3.89 21.98
N ILE A 26 -19.48 5.08 22.54
CA ILE A 26 -20.79 5.45 23.10
C ILE A 26 -21.88 5.39 22.04
N ARG A 27 -21.64 5.87 20.83
CA ARG A 27 -22.58 5.82 19.71
C ARG A 27 -22.93 4.39 19.33
N LEU A 28 -21.95 3.47 19.27
CA LEU A 28 -22.17 2.06 18.94
C LEU A 28 -22.99 1.34 20.00
N ASP A 29 -22.79 1.64 21.28
CA ASP A 29 -23.56 1.07 22.39
C ASP A 29 -25.00 1.57 22.39
N GLY A 30 -25.23 2.79 21.91
CA GLY A 30 -26.57 3.38 21.77
C GLY A 30 -27.36 2.90 20.54
N LEU A 31 -26.79 2.06 19.67
CA LEU A 31 -27.53 1.49 18.53
C LEU A 31 -28.54 0.41 18.99
N VAL A 32 -29.61 0.22 18.21
CA VAL A 32 -30.61 -0.82 18.48
C VAL A 32 -30.04 -2.20 18.14
N LYS A 33 -29.18 -2.70 19.01
CA LYS A 33 -28.51 -4.01 18.95
C LYS A 33 -28.01 -4.38 20.34
N PRO A 34 -27.78 -5.68 20.66
CA PRO A 34 -27.01 -6.03 21.86
C PRO A 34 -25.64 -5.40 21.86
N VAL A 35 -25.20 -4.89 23.01
CA VAL A 35 -23.86 -4.28 23.16
C VAL A 35 -22.78 -5.29 22.74
N GLY A 36 -21.83 -4.86 21.92
CA GLY A 36 -20.74 -5.70 21.46
C GLY A 36 -21.09 -6.74 20.39
N SER A 37 -22.36 -6.81 19.92
CA SER A 37 -22.82 -7.88 19.02
C SER A 37 -22.14 -7.92 17.65
N LEU A 38 -21.58 -6.81 17.18
CA LEU A 38 -20.83 -6.75 15.91
C LEU A 38 -19.34 -7.08 16.07
N GLY A 39 -18.88 -7.31 17.31
CA GLY A 39 -17.53 -7.78 17.59
C GLY A 39 -16.44 -6.89 16.97
N ARG A 40 -15.60 -7.48 16.14
CA ARG A 40 -14.46 -6.75 15.50
C ARG A 40 -14.88 -5.57 14.63
N LEU A 41 -16.08 -5.55 14.08
CA LEU A 41 -16.55 -4.42 13.29
C LEU A 41 -16.72 -3.16 14.15
N GLU A 42 -17.10 -3.30 15.43
CA GLU A 42 -17.16 -2.17 16.37
C GLU A 42 -15.76 -1.63 16.66
N LEU A 43 -14.78 -2.52 16.92
CA LEU A 43 -13.40 -2.13 17.14
C LEU A 43 -12.80 -1.41 15.92
N LEU A 44 -13.09 -1.89 14.71
CA LEU A 44 -12.67 -1.22 13.46
C LEU A 44 -13.32 0.16 13.31
N ALA A 45 -14.61 0.29 13.61
CA ALA A 45 -15.31 1.57 13.54
C ALA A 45 -14.70 2.59 14.53
N ILE A 46 -14.41 2.15 15.77
CA ILE A 46 -13.75 2.97 16.78
C ILE A 46 -12.35 3.40 16.32
N GLN A 47 -11.53 2.47 15.84
CA GLN A 47 -10.19 2.78 15.35
C GLN A 47 -10.21 3.75 14.17
N LEU A 48 -11.07 3.49 13.20
CA LEU A 48 -11.23 4.35 12.02
C LEU A 48 -11.72 5.75 12.40
N SER A 49 -12.61 5.88 13.39
CA SER A 49 -13.04 7.20 13.87
C SER A 49 -11.87 8.01 14.44
N GLY A 50 -10.97 7.37 15.18
CA GLY A 50 -9.74 7.99 15.67
C GLY A 50 -8.76 8.40 14.56
N ILE A 51 -8.64 7.60 13.50
CA ILE A 51 -7.81 7.90 12.33
C ILE A 51 -8.40 9.10 11.56
N TYR A 52 -9.70 9.06 11.25
CA TYR A 52 -10.38 10.10 10.48
C TYR A 52 -10.77 11.33 11.30
N ARG A 53 -10.64 11.28 12.63
CA ARG A 53 -11.01 12.34 13.58
C ARG A 53 -12.46 12.80 13.39
N ARG A 54 -13.38 11.86 13.16
CA ARG A 54 -14.82 12.11 12.96
C ARG A 54 -15.63 10.83 13.09
N LEU A 55 -16.92 10.97 13.48
CA LEU A 55 -17.83 9.84 13.65
C LEU A 55 -18.40 9.31 12.33
N ASN A 56 -18.59 10.17 11.33
CA ASN A 56 -19.11 9.76 10.02
C ASN A 56 -17.96 9.40 9.09
N ILE A 57 -17.69 8.10 8.97
CA ILE A 57 -16.62 7.56 8.14
C ILE A 57 -17.22 7.09 6.83
N ASN A 58 -16.69 7.61 5.73
CA ASN A 58 -17.00 7.15 4.38
C ASN A 58 -15.68 7.03 3.60
N ALA A 59 -15.47 5.88 3.00
CA ALA A 59 -14.30 5.58 2.18
C ALA A 59 -14.72 5.14 0.76
N PRO A 60 -15.37 6.02 -0.02
CA PRO A 60 -15.89 5.67 -1.34
C PRO A 60 -14.76 5.41 -2.33
N HIS A 61 -13.62 6.06 -2.17
CA HIS A 61 -12.47 5.97 -3.07
C HIS A 61 -11.44 5.01 -2.48
N LYS A 62 -11.36 3.83 -3.07
CA LYS A 62 -10.47 2.72 -2.68
C LYS A 62 -9.43 2.49 -3.75
N GLN A 63 -8.19 2.19 -3.36
CA GLN A 63 -7.11 1.91 -4.28
C GLN A 63 -6.24 0.77 -3.75
N LEU A 64 -5.82 -0.13 -4.64
CA LEU A 64 -4.78 -1.12 -4.39
C LEU A 64 -3.48 -0.63 -5.03
N ILE A 65 -2.42 -0.54 -4.26
CA ILE A 65 -1.07 -0.23 -4.76
C ILE A 65 -0.30 -1.55 -4.85
N VAL A 66 -0.04 -1.99 -6.08
CA VAL A 66 0.72 -3.22 -6.34
C VAL A 66 2.14 -2.84 -6.69
N MET A 67 3.06 -3.18 -5.81
CA MET A 67 4.50 -2.94 -6.00
C MET A 67 5.18 -4.24 -6.41
N ALA A 68 5.96 -4.21 -7.48
CA ALA A 68 6.67 -5.38 -7.98
C ALA A 68 8.18 -5.12 -8.06
N ALA A 69 8.94 -6.17 -7.74
CA ALA A 69 10.40 -6.17 -7.82
C ALA A 69 10.92 -7.58 -8.07
N ASP A 70 12.09 -7.68 -8.67
CA ASP A 70 12.87 -8.91 -8.79
C ASP A 70 13.94 -8.97 -7.71
N HIS A 71 14.25 -10.19 -7.28
CA HIS A 71 15.15 -10.44 -6.17
C HIS A 71 16.36 -11.26 -6.60
N GLY A 72 17.57 -10.78 -6.29
CA GLY A 72 18.83 -11.45 -6.64
C GLY A 72 18.99 -12.84 -6.04
N VAL A 73 18.28 -13.16 -4.95
CA VAL A 73 18.23 -14.51 -4.35
C VAL A 73 17.63 -15.56 -5.30
N TYR A 74 17.01 -15.15 -6.38
CA TYR A 74 16.59 -16.05 -7.47
C TYR A 74 17.73 -16.94 -7.96
N ALA A 75 18.96 -16.45 -7.96
CA ALA A 75 20.16 -17.19 -8.38
C ALA A 75 20.41 -18.46 -7.53
N GLU A 76 19.83 -18.54 -6.30
CA GLU A 76 19.94 -19.70 -5.42
C GLU A 76 18.97 -20.84 -5.78
N GLY A 77 18.20 -20.71 -6.86
CA GLY A 77 17.28 -21.76 -7.31
C GLY A 77 16.08 -22.00 -6.40
N ILE A 78 15.65 -20.97 -5.66
CA ILE A 78 14.54 -21.06 -4.67
C ILE A 78 13.15 -21.18 -5.32
N THR A 79 13.04 -21.03 -6.63
CA THR A 79 11.79 -21.13 -7.39
C THR A 79 12.02 -21.75 -8.75
N LEU A 80 11.01 -22.45 -9.26
CA LEU A 80 11.00 -23.01 -10.61
C LEU A 80 10.47 -22.00 -11.65
N ALA A 81 9.80 -20.95 -11.21
CA ALA A 81 9.27 -19.93 -12.13
C ALA A 81 10.41 -19.04 -12.64
N PRO A 82 10.49 -18.79 -13.96
CA PRO A 82 11.51 -17.91 -14.51
C PRO A 82 11.31 -16.47 -14.00
N GLN A 83 12.39 -15.73 -13.77
CA GLN A 83 12.36 -14.35 -13.27
C GLN A 83 11.54 -13.41 -14.16
N ALA A 84 11.54 -13.67 -15.48
CA ALA A 84 10.72 -12.93 -16.45
C ALA A 84 9.20 -12.93 -16.14
N VAL A 85 8.73 -13.82 -15.26
CA VAL A 85 7.32 -13.87 -14.84
C VAL A 85 6.89 -12.55 -14.17
N THR A 86 7.75 -11.88 -13.42
CA THR A 86 7.44 -10.58 -12.80
C THR A 86 7.03 -9.56 -13.86
N HIS A 87 7.83 -9.41 -14.92
CA HIS A 87 7.54 -8.51 -16.03
C HIS A 87 6.23 -8.89 -16.75
N LEU A 88 6.05 -10.18 -17.07
CA LEU A 88 4.85 -10.68 -17.75
C LEU A 88 3.58 -10.45 -16.92
N GLN A 89 3.63 -10.70 -15.62
CA GLN A 89 2.49 -10.47 -14.73
C GLN A 89 2.17 -8.98 -14.63
N MET A 90 3.17 -8.11 -14.58
CA MET A 90 2.92 -6.67 -14.58
C MET A 90 2.23 -6.22 -15.88
N MET A 91 2.62 -6.77 -17.04
CA MET A 91 1.92 -6.52 -18.31
C MET A 91 0.47 -7.01 -18.29
N ASN A 92 0.21 -8.18 -17.67
CA ASN A 92 -1.15 -8.70 -17.48
C ASN A 92 -1.98 -7.80 -16.56
N MET A 93 -1.37 -7.23 -15.54
CA MET A 93 -2.02 -6.25 -14.64
C MET A 93 -2.36 -4.96 -15.40
N VAL A 94 -1.47 -4.45 -16.25
CA VAL A 94 -1.76 -3.29 -17.12
C VAL A 94 -2.97 -3.56 -18.03
N LYS A 95 -3.09 -4.78 -18.54
CA LYS A 95 -4.26 -5.20 -19.35
C LYS A 95 -5.52 -5.46 -18.51
N GLY A 96 -5.43 -5.44 -17.18
CA GLY A 96 -6.56 -5.66 -16.28
C GLY A 96 -7.02 -7.11 -16.14
N VAL A 97 -6.25 -8.10 -16.64
CA VAL A 97 -6.64 -9.51 -16.68
C VAL A 97 -6.12 -10.35 -15.52
N SER A 98 -5.29 -9.78 -14.65
CA SER A 98 -4.79 -10.48 -13.46
C SER A 98 -5.84 -10.59 -12.36
N GLY A 99 -5.69 -11.56 -11.46
CA GLY A 99 -6.61 -11.76 -10.33
C GLY A 99 -6.84 -10.51 -9.49
N VAL A 100 -5.77 -9.77 -9.17
CA VAL A 100 -5.87 -8.52 -8.39
C VAL A 100 -6.71 -7.48 -9.11
N CYS A 101 -6.57 -7.33 -10.42
CA CYS A 101 -7.34 -6.36 -11.20
C CYS A 101 -8.82 -6.73 -11.29
N VAL A 102 -9.12 -8.03 -11.49
CA VAL A 102 -10.50 -8.53 -11.55
C VAL A 102 -11.21 -8.34 -10.21
N LEU A 103 -10.55 -8.71 -9.10
CA LEU A 103 -11.11 -8.54 -7.76
C LEU A 103 -11.25 -7.06 -7.38
N ALA A 104 -10.28 -6.22 -7.70
CA ALA A 104 -10.35 -4.78 -7.47
C ALA A 104 -11.54 -4.16 -8.20
N LYS A 105 -11.73 -4.51 -9.48
CA LYS A 105 -12.88 -4.06 -10.27
C LYS A 105 -14.21 -4.45 -9.63
N GLN A 106 -14.32 -5.68 -9.12
CA GLN A 106 -15.52 -6.16 -8.41
C GLN A 106 -15.81 -5.33 -7.14
N MET A 107 -14.77 -4.84 -6.47
CA MET A 107 -14.86 -4.06 -5.25
C MET A 107 -14.91 -2.54 -5.49
N ASN A 108 -15.02 -2.08 -6.73
CA ASN A 108 -14.88 -0.67 -7.10
C ASN A 108 -13.62 -0.02 -6.53
N ALA A 109 -12.49 -0.72 -6.62
CA ALA A 109 -11.18 -0.23 -6.22
C ALA A 109 -10.31 -0.01 -7.46
N GLU A 110 -9.58 1.08 -7.49
CA GLU A 110 -8.55 1.33 -8.51
C GLU A 110 -7.31 0.48 -8.22
N VAL A 111 -6.57 0.15 -9.27
CA VAL A 111 -5.27 -0.52 -9.14
C VAL A 111 -4.18 0.44 -9.64
N LEU A 112 -3.23 0.76 -8.77
CA LEU A 112 -2.04 1.52 -9.11
C LEU A 112 -0.85 0.56 -9.15
N LEU A 113 -0.21 0.45 -10.33
CA LEU A 113 0.91 -0.44 -10.56
C LEU A 113 2.22 0.31 -10.41
N VAL A 114 3.14 -0.22 -9.63
CA VAL A 114 4.43 0.41 -9.30
C VAL A 114 5.57 -0.57 -9.52
N ASP A 115 6.52 -0.18 -10.32
CA ASP A 115 7.81 -0.85 -10.48
C ASP A 115 8.77 -0.35 -9.39
N ALA A 116 8.97 -1.17 -8.37
CA ALA A 116 9.87 -0.90 -7.25
C ALA A 116 11.28 -1.51 -7.45
N GLY A 117 11.46 -2.31 -8.51
CA GLY A 117 12.75 -2.96 -8.77
C GLY A 117 12.68 -4.14 -9.75
N ILE A 118 11.79 -4.12 -10.72
CA ILE A 118 11.75 -5.17 -11.76
C ILE A 118 13.03 -5.10 -12.60
N ASP A 119 13.63 -6.24 -12.89
CA ASP A 119 14.84 -6.33 -13.73
C ASP A 119 14.49 -6.26 -15.22
N SER A 120 13.89 -5.14 -15.60
CA SER A 120 13.49 -4.84 -16.98
C SER A 120 13.59 -3.34 -17.27
N SER A 121 13.42 -2.98 -18.53
CA SER A 121 13.12 -1.60 -18.91
C SER A 121 11.79 -1.14 -18.34
N PRO A 122 11.54 0.17 -18.18
CA PRO A 122 10.24 0.68 -17.75
C PRO A 122 9.09 0.10 -18.57
N ILE A 123 7.98 -0.20 -17.90
CA ILE A 123 6.78 -0.79 -18.51
C ILE A 123 5.76 0.33 -18.66
N GLU A 124 5.21 0.49 -19.86
CA GLU A 124 4.14 1.46 -20.10
C GLU A 124 2.91 1.14 -19.24
N GLY A 125 2.32 2.18 -18.63
CA GLY A 125 1.20 2.02 -17.69
C GLY A 125 1.60 1.63 -16.26
N VAL A 126 2.90 1.48 -15.98
CA VAL A 126 3.43 1.19 -14.63
C VAL A 126 4.29 2.35 -14.16
N LEU A 127 4.02 2.82 -12.95
CA LEU A 127 4.78 3.92 -12.33
C LEU A 127 6.18 3.44 -11.97
N ASN A 128 7.20 4.06 -12.55
CA ASN A 128 8.59 3.68 -12.32
C ASN A 128 9.15 4.35 -11.05
N HIS A 129 9.23 3.61 -9.96
CA HIS A 129 9.80 4.04 -8.69
C HIS A 129 11.11 3.31 -8.34
N LYS A 130 11.58 2.39 -9.18
CA LYS A 130 12.79 1.63 -8.89
C LYS A 130 14.02 2.51 -8.72
N VAL A 131 14.85 2.14 -7.76
CA VAL A 131 16.17 2.75 -7.52
C VAL A 131 17.27 1.95 -8.24
N ARG A 132 16.99 0.67 -8.51
CA ARG A 132 17.86 -0.26 -9.27
C ARG A 132 17.02 -1.35 -9.92
N ARG A 133 17.60 -2.07 -10.87
CA ARG A 133 17.02 -3.29 -11.45
C ARG A 133 17.36 -4.48 -10.57
N GLY A 134 16.34 -5.17 -10.06
CA GLY A 134 16.51 -6.27 -9.13
C GLY A 134 17.20 -5.86 -7.81
N SER A 135 17.09 -6.69 -6.80
CA SER A 135 17.90 -6.55 -5.60
C SER A 135 19.21 -7.33 -5.69
N GLY A 136 20.16 -7.08 -4.79
CA GLY A 136 21.29 -7.96 -4.58
C GLY A 136 20.84 -9.34 -4.07
N ASN A 137 21.71 -10.34 -4.21
CA ASN A 137 21.46 -11.66 -3.67
C ASN A 137 21.73 -11.69 -2.15
N ILE A 138 20.68 -11.75 -1.34
CA ILE A 138 20.79 -11.73 0.13
C ILE A 138 21.54 -12.92 0.71
N ALA A 139 21.76 -13.99 -0.05
CA ALA A 139 22.58 -15.12 0.39
C ALA A 139 24.08 -14.77 0.41
N THR A 140 24.52 -13.80 -0.38
CA THR A 140 25.93 -13.44 -0.58
C THR A 140 26.28 -11.98 -0.28
N GLN A 141 25.26 -11.09 -0.31
CA GLN A 141 25.46 -9.65 -0.13
C GLN A 141 24.16 -8.98 0.33
N ALA A 142 24.22 -7.70 0.70
CA ALA A 142 23.04 -6.90 0.98
C ALA A 142 22.12 -6.79 -0.25
N ALA A 143 20.81 -6.87 -0.05
CA ALA A 143 19.80 -6.73 -1.12
C ALA A 143 19.86 -5.34 -1.76
N MET A 144 20.13 -4.29 -0.97
CA MET A 144 20.31 -2.91 -1.41
C MET A 144 21.16 -2.14 -0.40
N SER A 145 21.70 -0.99 -0.80
CA SER A 145 22.35 -0.09 0.14
C SER A 145 21.32 0.58 1.05
N ARG A 146 21.78 1.15 2.18
CA ARG A 146 20.90 1.94 3.06
C ARG A 146 20.29 3.15 2.34
N GLU A 147 21.06 3.79 1.47
CA GLU A 147 20.60 4.95 0.70
C GLU A 147 19.53 4.57 -0.33
N GLU A 148 19.72 3.44 -1.04
CA GLU A 148 18.69 2.88 -1.94
C GLU A 148 17.40 2.57 -1.18
N ALA A 149 17.50 1.96 0.01
CA ALA A 149 16.34 1.64 0.84
C ALA A 149 15.61 2.89 1.32
N VAL A 150 16.33 3.90 1.82
CA VAL A 150 15.75 5.17 2.25
C VAL A 150 15.06 5.87 1.06
N THR A 151 15.72 5.95 -0.09
CA THR A 151 15.15 6.56 -1.29
C THR A 151 13.86 5.88 -1.72
N LEU A 152 13.80 4.55 -1.69
CA LEU A 152 12.61 3.80 -2.06
C LEU A 152 11.47 4.02 -1.05
N LEU A 153 11.79 4.07 0.25
CA LEU A 153 10.81 4.39 1.30
C LEU A 153 10.24 5.79 1.14
N GLU A 154 11.07 6.79 0.87
CA GLU A 154 10.65 8.18 0.65
C GLU A 154 9.73 8.31 -0.57
N ARG A 155 10.10 7.67 -1.69
CA ARG A 155 9.25 7.62 -2.89
C ARG A 155 7.91 6.95 -2.62
N SER A 156 7.91 5.85 -1.88
CA SER A 156 6.69 5.09 -1.55
C SER A 156 5.78 5.87 -0.59
N ALA A 157 6.34 6.52 0.41
CA ALA A 157 5.60 7.37 1.33
C ALA A 157 5.01 8.59 0.62
N GLN A 158 5.80 9.25 -0.25
CA GLN A 158 5.31 10.36 -1.06
C GLN A 158 4.17 9.92 -1.98
N LEU A 159 4.28 8.74 -2.60
CA LEU A 159 3.21 8.17 -3.41
C LEU A 159 1.90 8.01 -2.61
N ALA A 160 1.98 7.44 -1.40
CA ALA A 160 0.82 7.28 -0.53
C ALA A 160 0.17 8.64 -0.18
N ILE A 161 0.98 9.64 0.16
CA ILE A 161 0.53 11.01 0.44
C ILE A 161 -0.19 11.60 -0.79
N GLU A 162 0.36 11.43 -1.97
CA GLU A 162 -0.24 11.91 -3.22
C GLU A 162 -1.60 11.26 -3.50
N GLN A 163 -1.73 9.93 -3.26
CA GLN A 163 -3.02 9.26 -3.44
C GLN A 163 -4.06 9.76 -2.42
N VAL A 164 -3.67 9.94 -1.17
CA VAL A 164 -4.56 10.53 -0.14
C VAL A 164 -5.00 11.95 -0.54
N ASN A 165 -4.10 12.77 -1.07
CA ASN A 165 -4.41 14.11 -1.55
C ASN A 165 -5.35 14.12 -2.78
N ARG A 166 -5.31 13.07 -3.60
CA ARG A 166 -6.27 12.83 -4.71
C ARG A 166 -7.63 12.33 -4.23
N GLY A 167 -7.81 12.12 -2.94
CA GLY A 167 -9.08 11.71 -2.35
C GLY A 167 -9.21 10.22 -2.06
N VAL A 168 -8.16 9.41 -2.27
CA VAL A 168 -8.17 8.00 -1.84
C VAL A 168 -8.31 7.94 -0.33
N ARG A 169 -9.23 7.10 0.16
CA ARG A 169 -9.55 6.98 1.59
C ARG A 169 -9.26 5.59 2.16
N LEU A 170 -9.09 4.60 1.31
CA LEU A 170 -8.69 3.25 1.68
C LEU A 170 -7.63 2.77 0.70
N ILE A 171 -6.44 2.49 1.21
CA ILE A 171 -5.33 1.94 0.44
C ILE A 171 -5.12 0.50 0.92
N GLY A 172 -5.09 -0.44 -0.04
CA GLY A 172 -4.62 -1.80 0.13
C GLY A 172 -3.28 -2.01 -0.59
N THR A 173 -2.48 -2.98 -0.13
CA THR A 173 -1.22 -3.41 -0.74
C THR A 173 -1.19 -4.92 -0.90
#